data_149491191fe38cf74d7fca3140e645c5
#
_entry.id   149491191fe38cf74d7fca3140e645c5
#
_cell.length_a   1.000
_cell.length_b   1.000
_cell.length_c   1.000
_cell.angle_alpha   90.00
_cell.angle_beta   90.00
_cell.angle_gamma   90.00
#
_symmetry.space_group_name_H-M   'P 1'
#
loop_
_entity.id
_entity.type
_entity.pdbx_description
1 polymer ?
#
loop_
_entity_poly.entity_id
_entity_poly.type
_entity_poly.pdbx_seq_one_letter_code
_entity_poly.pdbx_strand_id
1 'polypeptide(L)'
;MQAARLLRQTQGRKDEEVALITSAPPERLNAQTWLRLNRQGWGIESGLHQRLDVSYNDDRCRVQSDKGMLTLGIYRRIANSLFMEWAQHQRRPEHVTTTDFQTLMAEEHRAQALRLVLAQRPSLKSLS
;
A
#
# COMPACT_ATOMS: atom_id res chain seq x y z
N MET A 1 -12.71 -2.53 -27.16
CA MET A 1 -12.57 -3.51 -26.05
C MET A 1 -11.51 -4.51 -26.44
N GLN A 2 -10.58 -4.81 -25.54
CA GLN A 2 -9.54 -5.82 -25.73
C GLN A 2 -9.66 -6.89 -24.66
N ALA A 3 -9.23 -8.11 -24.98
CA ALA A 3 -9.04 -9.19 -24.03
C ALA A 3 -7.61 -9.73 -24.15
N ALA A 4 -7.00 -10.06 -23.04
CA ALA A 4 -5.71 -10.72 -22.99
C ALA A 4 -5.78 -11.93 -22.05
N ARG A 5 -4.98 -12.93 -22.33
CA ARG A 5 -4.81 -14.13 -21.52
C ARG A 5 -3.44 -14.09 -20.85
N LEU A 6 -3.42 -14.07 -19.54
CA LEU A 6 -2.22 -14.07 -18.74
C LEU A 6 -1.99 -15.48 -18.19
N LEU A 7 -0.87 -16.10 -18.52
CA LEU A 7 -0.44 -17.36 -17.94
C LEU A 7 0.56 -17.06 -16.80
N ARG A 8 0.21 -17.48 -15.60
CA ARG A 8 1.07 -17.37 -14.43
C ARG A 8 1.68 -18.73 -14.13
N GLN A 9 3.01 -18.81 -14.24
CA GLN A 9 3.77 -20.01 -13.93
C GLN A 9 4.54 -19.79 -12.63
N THR A 10 4.32 -20.65 -11.64
CA THR A 10 5.01 -20.60 -10.34
C THR A 10 5.62 -21.97 -10.08
N GLN A 11 6.92 -22.00 -9.79
CA GLN A 11 7.63 -23.24 -9.53
C GLN A 11 6.95 -24.02 -8.38
N GLY A 12 6.62 -25.28 -8.62
CA GLY A 12 5.97 -26.15 -7.64
C GLY A 12 4.46 -25.94 -7.48
N ARG A 13 3.82 -25.10 -8.30
CA ARG A 13 2.37 -24.89 -8.33
C ARG A 13 1.80 -25.15 -9.72
N LYS A 14 0.49 -25.43 -9.77
CA LYS A 14 -0.23 -25.56 -11.05
C LYS A 14 -0.26 -24.20 -11.76
N ASP A 15 -0.07 -24.22 -13.08
CA ASP A 15 -0.21 -23.03 -13.91
C ASP A 15 -1.60 -22.41 -13.75
N GLU A 16 -1.64 -21.11 -13.58
CA GLU A 16 -2.87 -20.35 -13.45
C GLU A 16 -3.09 -19.50 -14.71
N GLU A 17 -4.28 -19.58 -15.26
CA GLU A 17 -4.69 -18.77 -16.40
C GLU A 17 -5.71 -17.72 -15.97
N VAL A 18 -5.42 -16.45 -16.28
CA VAL A 18 -6.29 -15.32 -15.92
C VAL A 18 -6.68 -14.56 -17.18
N ALA A 19 -7.97 -14.39 -17.40
CA ALA A 19 -8.50 -13.53 -18.45
C ALA A 19 -8.54 -12.07 -17.97
N LEU A 20 -7.95 -11.18 -18.75
CA LEU A 20 -7.94 -9.74 -18.52
C LEU A 20 -8.72 -9.04 -19.63
N ILE A 21 -9.59 -8.11 -19.28
CA ILE A 21 -10.36 -7.29 -20.22
C ILE A 21 -10.19 -5.80 -19.97
N THR A 22 -10.25 -5.00 -21.03
CA THR A 22 -10.17 -3.56 -20.92
C THR A 22 -10.98 -2.86 -22.02
N SER A 23 -11.45 -1.64 -21.75
CA SER A 23 -12.02 -0.73 -22.74
C SER A 23 -10.96 0.07 -23.48
N ALA A 24 -9.71 0.10 -23.02
CA ALA A 24 -8.63 0.84 -23.66
C ALA A 24 -8.35 0.32 -25.08
N PRO A 25 -7.96 1.18 -26.03
CA PRO A 25 -7.62 0.78 -27.39
C PRO A 25 -6.25 0.07 -27.45
N PRO A 26 -6.02 -0.80 -28.48
CA PRO A 26 -4.80 -1.59 -28.62
C PRO A 26 -3.51 -0.77 -28.65
N GLU A 27 -3.56 0.43 -29.20
CA GLU A 27 -2.41 1.33 -29.36
C GLU A 27 -1.86 1.80 -28.01
N ARG A 28 -2.70 1.78 -26.95
CA ARG A 28 -2.33 2.18 -25.57
C ARG A 28 -1.86 1.04 -24.69
N LEU A 29 -2.14 -0.21 -25.08
CA LEU A 29 -1.90 -1.38 -24.24
C LEU A 29 -1.19 -2.49 -25.01
N ASN A 30 0.14 -2.43 -25.04
CA ASN A 30 0.96 -3.57 -25.46
C ASN A 30 1.08 -4.60 -24.31
N ALA A 31 1.64 -5.79 -24.61
CA ALA A 31 1.77 -6.89 -23.64
C ALA A 31 2.52 -6.49 -22.35
N GLN A 32 3.59 -5.71 -22.45
CA GLN A 32 4.35 -5.24 -21.30
C GLN A 32 3.53 -4.30 -20.42
N THR A 33 2.76 -3.41 -21.03
CA THR A 33 1.87 -2.48 -20.31
C THR A 33 0.76 -3.26 -19.60
N TRP A 34 0.19 -4.28 -20.24
CA TRP A 34 -0.76 -5.19 -19.60
C TRP A 34 -0.19 -5.83 -18.33
N LEU A 35 1.01 -6.43 -18.42
CA LEU A 35 1.68 -7.07 -17.29
C LEU A 35 1.97 -6.06 -16.18
N ARG A 36 2.45 -4.87 -16.52
CA ARG A 36 2.73 -3.82 -15.55
C ARG A 36 1.47 -3.37 -14.81
N LEU A 37 0.39 -3.08 -15.53
CA LEU A 37 -0.87 -2.64 -14.94
C LEU A 37 -1.51 -3.73 -14.06
N ASN A 38 -1.44 -4.99 -14.51
CA ASN A 38 -1.91 -6.11 -13.71
C ASN A 38 -1.12 -6.24 -12.40
N ARG A 39 0.23 -6.12 -12.42
CA ARG A 39 1.05 -6.13 -11.22
C ARG A 39 0.77 -4.94 -10.30
N GLN A 40 0.55 -3.75 -10.85
CA GLN A 40 0.18 -2.57 -10.07
C GLN A 40 -1.19 -2.74 -9.41
N GLY A 41 -2.18 -3.32 -10.11
CA GLY A 41 -3.48 -3.64 -9.53
C GLY A 41 -3.38 -4.59 -8.34
N TRP A 42 -2.61 -5.67 -8.49
CA TRP A 42 -2.32 -6.59 -7.37
C TRP A 42 -1.54 -5.93 -6.23
N GLY A 43 -0.75 -4.90 -6.51
CA GLY A 43 -0.06 -4.11 -5.48
C GLY A 43 -1.01 -3.38 -4.53
N ILE A 44 -2.23 -3.06 -4.96
CA ILE A 44 -3.27 -2.51 -4.09
C ILE A 44 -3.75 -3.58 -3.10
N GLU A 45 -4.08 -4.77 -3.60
CA GLU A 45 -4.55 -5.88 -2.77
C GLU A 45 -3.49 -6.35 -1.77
N SER A 46 -2.32 -6.76 -2.26
CA SER A 46 -1.24 -7.30 -1.42
C SER A 46 -0.44 -6.23 -0.67
N GLY A 47 -0.59 -4.97 -1.02
CA GLY A 47 0.11 -3.86 -0.39
C GLY A 47 -0.79 -3.07 0.56
N LEU A 48 -1.72 -2.29 0.01
CA LEU A 48 -2.53 -1.37 0.81
C LEU A 48 -3.54 -2.12 1.68
N HIS A 49 -4.38 -2.98 1.10
CA HIS A 49 -5.41 -3.70 1.85
C HIS A 49 -4.80 -4.58 2.92
N GLN A 50 -3.81 -5.39 2.57
CA GLN A 50 -3.12 -6.23 3.54
C GLN A 50 -2.54 -5.42 4.72
N ARG A 51 -1.95 -4.23 4.47
CA ARG A 51 -1.45 -3.39 5.56
C ARG A 51 -2.57 -2.82 6.42
N LEU A 52 -3.68 -2.39 5.82
CA LEU A 52 -4.83 -1.90 6.57
C LEU A 52 -5.41 -3.00 7.46
N ASP A 53 -5.54 -4.20 6.96
CA ASP A 53 -6.16 -5.32 7.67
C ASP A 53 -5.22 -5.93 8.72
N VAL A 54 -3.96 -6.18 8.38
CA VAL A 54 -3.00 -6.85 9.26
C VAL A 54 -2.35 -5.87 10.25
N SER A 55 -1.83 -4.73 9.75
CA SER A 55 -1.07 -3.80 10.60
C SER A 55 -1.95 -2.83 11.37
N TYR A 56 -3.07 -2.41 10.78
CA TYR A 56 -4.00 -1.45 11.40
C TYR A 56 -5.29 -2.09 11.91
N ASN A 57 -5.48 -3.40 11.73
CA ASN A 57 -6.66 -4.16 12.15
C ASN A 57 -7.98 -3.56 11.67
N ASP A 58 -8.05 -3.13 10.41
CA ASP A 58 -9.24 -2.47 9.87
C ASP A 58 -10.46 -3.38 9.91
N ASP A 59 -10.32 -4.65 9.57
CA ASP A 59 -11.37 -5.67 9.61
C ASP A 59 -11.91 -5.96 11.03
N ARG A 60 -11.12 -5.68 12.07
CA ARG A 60 -11.49 -5.91 13.47
C ARG A 60 -11.95 -4.64 14.17
N CYS A 61 -12.22 -3.60 13.39
CA CYS A 61 -12.67 -2.33 13.93
C CYS A 61 -14.04 -2.48 14.62
N ARG A 62 -14.11 -2.14 15.92
CA ARG A 62 -15.34 -2.18 16.71
C ARG A 62 -16.08 -0.85 16.77
N VAL A 63 -15.63 0.14 16.02
CA VAL A 63 -16.30 1.43 15.93
C VAL A 63 -17.58 1.26 15.12
N GLN A 64 -18.72 1.51 15.74
CA GLN A 64 -20.05 1.31 15.12
C GLN A 64 -20.63 2.60 14.52
N SER A 65 -20.06 3.75 14.84
CA SER A 65 -20.54 5.03 14.31
C SER A 65 -19.96 5.27 12.91
N ASP A 66 -20.80 5.61 11.93
CA ASP A 66 -20.38 5.89 10.56
C ASP A 66 -19.31 6.98 10.48
N LYS A 67 -19.49 8.06 11.25
CA LYS A 67 -18.50 9.15 11.34
C LYS A 67 -17.19 8.67 11.95
N GLY A 68 -17.26 7.83 12.98
CA GLY A 68 -16.08 7.25 13.62
C GLY A 68 -15.33 6.32 12.68
N MET A 69 -16.02 5.45 11.95
CA MET A 69 -15.41 4.56 10.95
C MET A 69 -14.73 5.35 9.83
N LEU A 70 -15.41 6.37 9.29
CA LEU A 70 -14.85 7.23 8.25
C LEU A 70 -13.58 7.93 8.74
N THR A 71 -13.64 8.55 9.93
CA THR A 71 -12.52 9.28 10.52
C THR A 71 -11.32 8.35 10.75
N LEU A 72 -11.55 7.19 11.37
CA LEU A 72 -10.50 6.21 11.62
C LEU A 72 -9.90 5.67 10.32
N GLY A 73 -10.74 5.39 9.31
CA GLY A 73 -10.29 4.96 7.99
C GLY A 73 -9.40 6.01 7.30
N ILE A 74 -9.71 7.30 7.44
CA ILE A 74 -8.87 8.40 6.94
C ILE A 74 -7.51 8.41 7.65
N TYR A 75 -7.49 8.36 8.99
CA TYR A 75 -6.23 8.34 9.75
C TYR A 75 -5.35 7.15 9.41
N ARG A 76 -5.91 5.95 9.26
CA ARG A 76 -5.17 4.76 8.85
C ARG A 76 -4.52 4.92 7.47
N ARG A 77 -5.25 5.52 6.52
CA ARG A 77 -4.72 5.78 5.17
C ARG A 77 -3.61 6.83 5.17
N ILE A 78 -3.75 7.87 6.00
CA ILE A 78 -2.69 8.87 6.19
C ILE A 78 -1.45 8.19 6.79
N ALA A 79 -1.60 7.40 7.85
CA ALA A 79 -0.49 6.68 8.46
C ALA A 79 0.20 5.73 7.48
N ASN A 80 -0.57 5.00 6.65
CA ASN A 80 -0.01 4.17 5.59
C ASN A 80 0.73 5.00 4.52
N SER A 81 0.24 6.17 4.16
CA SER A 81 0.91 7.06 3.19
C SER A 81 2.24 7.58 3.75
N LEU A 82 2.27 7.96 5.02
CA LEU A 82 3.49 8.37 5.72
C LEU A 82 4.50 7.21 5.80
N PHE A 83 4.04 6.00 6.12
CA PHE A 83 4.89 4.80 6.08
C PHE A 83 5.50 4.60 4.69
N MET A 84 4.70 4.69 3.62
CA MET A 84 5.19 4.49 2.25
C MET A 84 6.21 5.54 1.85
N GLU A 85 6.02 6.81 2.24
CA GLU A 85 6.99 7.86 2.01
C GLU A 85 8.29 7.60 2.77
N TRP A 86 8.20 7.25 4.05
CA TRP A 86 9.36 6.91 4.87
C TRP A 86 10.13 5.72 4.30
N ALA A 87 9.42 4.65 3.94
CA ALA A 87 10.03 3.43 3.39
C ALA A 87 10.85 3.70 2.12
N GLN A 88 10.37 4.58 1.23
CA GLN A 88 11.09 4.95 0.01
C GLN A 88 12.42 5.66 0.26
N HIS A 89 12.61 6.27 1.43
CA HIS A 89 13.83 6.95 1.80
C HIS A 89 14.81 6.06 2.58
N GLN A 90 14.42 4.82 2.91
CA GLN A 90 15.29 3.89 3.59
C GLN A 90 16.30 3.26 2.63
N ARG A 91 17.45 2.86 3.16
CA ARG A 91 18.53 2.22 2.38
C ARG A 91 18.08 0.93 1.68
N ARG A 92 17.13 0.20 2.28
CA ARG A 92 16.55 -1.04 1.77
C ARG A 92 15.02 -1.01 1.94
N PRO A 93 14.31 -0.31 1.05
CA PRO A 93 12.87 -0.11 1.17
C PRO A 93 12.07 -1.41 1.26
N GLU A 94 12.57 -2.48 0.62
CA GLU A 94 11.91 -3.79 0.55
C GLU A 94 11.97 -4.58 1.87
N HIS A 95 12.83 -4.18 2.79
CA HIS A 95 13.00 -4.87 4.08
C HIS A 95 12.31 -4.17 5.25
N VAL A 96 11.88 -2.93 5.08
CA VAL A 96 11.23 -2.19 6.17
C VAL A 96 9.75 -2.54 6.28
N THR A 97 9.28 -2.57 7.51
CA THR A 97 7.90 -2.95 7.83
C THR A 97 7.12 -1.80 8.46
N THR A 98 5.80 -1.92 8.49
CA THR A 98 4.93 -0.98 9.23
C THR A 98 5.22 -1.00 10.73
N THR A 99 5.67 -2.13 11.27
CA THR A 99 6.08 -2.26 12.67
C THR A 99 7.31 -1.43 12.96
N ASP A 100 8.33 -1.45 12.09
CA ASP A 100 9.53 -0.62 12.25
C ASP A 100 9.17 0.87 12.26
N PHE A 101 8.29 1.29 11.36
CA PHE A 101 7.80 2.66 11.31
C PHE A 101 7.02 3.04 12.58
N GLN A 102 6.15 2.15 13.08
CA GLN A 102 5.40 2.39 14.31
C GLN A 102 6.33 2.49 15.53
N THR A 103 7.36 1.66 15.59
CA THR A 103 8.38 1.71 16.65
C THR A 103 9.11 3.05 16.62
N LEU A 104 9.61 3.47 15.44
CA LEU A 104 10.26 4.77 15.27
C LEU A 104 9.34 5.93 15.71
N MET A 105 8.06 5.89 15.33
CA MET A 105 7.09 6.92 15.71
C MET A 105 6.73 6.92 17.20
N ALA A 106 6.93 5.79 17.89
CA ALA A 106 6.69 5.65 19.33
C ALA A 106 7.88 6.09 20.20
N GLU A 107 9.09 6.14 19.63
CA GLU A 107 10.31 6.52 20.32
C GLU A 107 10.27 7.97 20.84
N GLU A 108 11.14 8.28 21.81
CA GLU A 108 11.30 9.62 22.38
C GLU A 108 9.97 10.29 22.75
N HIS A 109 9.08 9.57 23.43
CA HIS A 109 7.76 10.06 23.78
C HIS A 109 6.93 10.55 22.58
N ARG A 110 7.11 9.93 21.43
CA ARG A 110 6.44 10.24 20.15
C ARG A 110 6.88 11.59 19.53
N ALA A 111 8.09 12.05 19.83
CA ALA A 111 8.61 13.32 19.35
C ALA A 111 8.57 13.42 17.82
N GLN A 112 8.93 12.35 17.11
CA GLN A 112 8.90 12.30 15.65
C GLN A 112 7.47 12.36 15.10
N ALA A 113 6.54 11.62 15.68
CA ALA A 113 5.13 11.65 15.30
C ALA A 113 4.53 13.05 15.50
N LEU A 114 4.82 13.71 16.64
CA LEU A 114 4.38 15.07 16.92
C LEU A 114 4.96 16.06 15.93
N ARG A 115 6.25 15.97 15.59
CA ARG A 115 6.87 16.81 14.55
C ARG A 115 6.14 16.71 13.22
N LEU A 116 5.80 15.49 12.79
CA LEU A 116 5.08 15.29 11.54
C LEU A 116 3.69 15.91 11.57
N VAL A 117 2.94 15.71 12.63
CA VAL A 117 1.57 16.24 12.76
C VAL A 117 1.54 17.77 12.84
N LEU A 118 2.54 18.39 13.49
CA LEU A 118 2.61 19.83 13.67
C LEU A 118 3.29 20.56 12.50
N ALA A 119 3.94 19.84 11.59
CA ALA A 119 4.64 20.45 10.47
C ALA A 119 3.67 20.95 9.40
N GLN A 120 3.86 22.16 8.91
CA GLN A 120 3.10 22.69 7.75
C GLN A 120 3.36 21.87 6.47
N ARG A 121 4.55 21.30 6.35
CA ARG A 121 4.95 20.41 5.25
C ARG A 121 5.66 19.19 5.85
N PRO A 122 4.92 18.15 6.22
CA PRO A 122 5.51 16.93 6.76
C PRO A 122 6.53 16.36 5.76
N SER A 123 7.74 16.09 6.24
CA SER A 123 8.77 15.41 5.44
C SER A 123 9.46 14.37 6.29
N LEU A 124 9.55 13.16 5.77
CA LEU A 124 10.21 12.03 6.41
C LEU A 124 11.66 11.82 5.94
N LYS A 125 12.14 12.70 5.04
CA LYS A 125 13.52 12.64 4.53
C LYS A 125 14.60 12.77 5.60
N SER A 126 14.29 13.39 6.72
CA SER A 126 15.23 13.60 7.83
C SER A 126 15.21 12.50 8.89
N LEU A 127 14.44 11.45 8.67
CA LEU A 127 14.27 10.32 9.60
C LEU A 127 15.02 9.06 9.10
N SER A 128 15.90 9.21 8.12
CA SER A 128 16.74 8.14 7.58
C SER A 128 18.04 7.99 8.34
#